data_fe906837226a368931382bcf4720069f
#
_entry.id   fe906837226a368931382bcf4720069f
#
_cell.length_a   1.000
_cell.length_b   1.000
_cell.length_c   1.000
_cell.angle_alpha   90.00
_cell.angle_beta   90.00
_cell.angle_gamma   90.00
#
_symmetry.space_group_name_H-M   'P 1'
#
loop_
_entity.id
_entity.type
_entity.pdbx_description
1 polymer ?
#
loop_
_entity_poly.entity_id
_entity_poly.type
_entity_poly.pdbx_seq_one_letter_code
_entity_poly.pdbx_strand_id
1 'polypeptide(L)'
;MHGVKHTAAGRLLVFNCHEAWVHQLEGIGHELDIVVGLPGRAVATWDERMRPVPAGARLLSLDEALSSRTQYAALVLHSVTDLLDAKALDGPKVIVIHNTLEGRVADQEAADDAPRLAETLKQFLSLTSVRAVAVSALKARSWGVGDEILPFGVDPDAYLPHSGVLARGIRVSNQFNRRRNILLVDLHEQAFSELPMTLVGHNSDIQGSGPARDWAHLKELLSTHRFYVHTADPQLEDGYNMASLEAMASGLPVLGNVHPSSPIVNGKSGFLSNDPEQLRRYAEQLLGDPELAARLGAEAKRVVTARFHVRAFRAGFRQAIANAQKRHRKKAQRALGAR
;
A
#
# COMPACT_ATOMS: atom_id res chain seq x y z
N MET A 1 37.41 11.42 -15.24
CA MET A 1 36.25 11.38 -14.31
C MET A 1 35.27 12.48 -14.73
N HIS A 2 34.28 12.15 -15.55
CA HIS A 2 33.27 13.11 -15.96
C HIS A 2 32.10 12.98 -14.96
N GLY A 3 32.02 13.98 -14.05
CA GLY A 3 30.89 14.11 -13.14
C GLY A 3 29.59 14.28 -13.96
N VAL A 4 28.71 13.31 -13.90
CA VAL A 4 27.33 13.44 -14.37
C VAL A 4 26.69 14.53 -13.52
N LYS A 5 26.51 15.73 -14.09
CA LYS A 5 25.67 16.76 -13.49
C LYS A 5 24.25 16.20 -13.42
N HIS A 6 23.86 15.68 -12.25
CA HIS A 6 22.46 15.50 -11.95
C HIS A 6 21.81 16.89 -11.97
N THR A 7 21.15 17.24 -13.07
CA THR A 7 20.16 18.32 -13.06
C THR A 7 19.15 17.91 -11.99
N ALA A 8 19.00 18.72 -10.96
CA ALA A 8 18.02 18.47 -9.90
C ALA A 8 16.67 18.21 -10.56
N ALA A 9 16.19 16.96 -10.46
CA ALA A 9 14.86 16.64 -10.92
C ALA A 9 13.91 17.50 -10.09
N GLY A 10 12.95 18.19 -10.73
CA GLY A 10 12.02 19.09 -10.03
C GLY A 10 11.27 18.38 -8.91
N ARG A 11 10.64 19.13 -8.00
CA ARG A 11 9.89 18.59 -6.87
C ARG A 11 8.63 17.85 -7.33
N LEU A 12 8.20 16.84 -6.57
CA LEU A 12 6.86 16.23 -6.67
C LEU A 12 5.95 16.85 -5.60
N LEU A 13 4.71 17.10 -5.95
CA LEU A 13 3.66 17.35 -4.96
C LEU A 13 2.92 16.05 -4.70
N VAL A 14 2.95 15.56 -3.47
CA VAL A 14 2.37 14.27 -3.08
C VAL A 14 1.27 14.51 -2.06
N PHE A 15 0.05 14.07 -2.35
CA PHE A 15 -1.03 14.10 -1.36
C PHE A 15 -0.81 12.92 -0.39
N ASN A 16 -0.83 13.19 0.92
CA ASN A 16 -0.62 12.13 1.89
C ASN A 16 -1.81 11.16 1.93
N CYS A 17 -1.56 9.89 1.65
CA CYS A 17 -2.55 8.82 1.84
C CYS A 17 -2.28 8.02 3.13
N HIS A 18 -1.04 7.71 3.38
CA HIS A 18 -0.46 7.24 4.64
C HIS A 18 1.06 7.17 4.53
N GLU A 19 1.76 7.30 5.64
CA GLU A 19 3.21 7.48 5.73
C GLU A 19 3.98 6.32 5.07
N ALA A 20 3.56 5.08 5.30
CA ALA A 20 4.25 3.91 4.79
C ALA A 20 4.28 3.87 3.25
N TRP A 21 3.22 4.35 2.58
CA TRP A 21 3.22 4.41 1.12
C TRP A 21 4.07 5.57 0.62
N VAL A 22 3.89 6.77 1.17
CA VAL A 22 4.61 7.97 0.71
C VAL A 22 6.11 7.85 0.97
N HIS A 23 6.50 7.26 2.10
CA HIS A 23 7.90 7.02 2.44
C HIS A 23 8.66 6.16 1.40
N GLN A 24 7.98 5.27 0.66
CA GLN A 24 8.61 4.51 -0.44
C GLN A 24 9.18 5.41 -1.55
N LEU A 25 8.68 6.65 -1.68
CA LEU A 25 9.16 7.61 -2.66
C LEU A 25 10.51 8.23 -2.28
N GLU A 26 10.99 8.04 -1.04
CA GLU A 26 12.34 8.47 -0.67
C GLU A 26 13.38 7.87 -1.62
N GLY A 27 14.29 8.68 -2.11
CA GLY A 27 15.28 8.24 -3.09
C GLY A 27 14.77 8.00 -4.51
N ILE A 28 13.55 8.47 -4.84
CA ILE A 28 13.00 8.42 -6.21
C ILE A 28 13.75 9.35 -7.19
N GLY A 29 14.63 10.23 -6.70
CA GLY A 29 15.35 11.21 -7.52
C GLY A 29 14.65 12.56 -7.65
N HIS A 30 13.57 12.77 -6.91
CA HIS A 30 12.86 14.03 -6.76
C HIS A 30 12.77 14.39 -5.27
N GLU A 31 12.81 15.67 -4.96
CA GLU A 31 12.40 16.15 -3.65
C GLU A 31 10.86 16.14 -3.55
N LEU A 32 10.34 15.99 -2.33
CA LEU A 32 8.90 15.87 -2.11
C LEU A 32 8.35 17.09 -1.36
N ASP A 33 7.22 17.59 -1.81
CA ASP A 33 6.31 18.41 -1.06
C ASP A 33 5.09 17.57 -0.75
N ILE A 34 4.82 17.32 0.52
CA ILE A 34 3.77 16.38 0.96
C ILE A 34 2.61 17.20 1.54
N VAL A 35 1.47 17.12 0.90
CA VAL A 35 0.25 17.79 1.35
C VAL A 35 -0.35 17.01 2.51
N VAL A 36 -0.50 17.67 3.65
CA VAL A 36 -1.12 17.16 4.88
C VAL A 36 -2.29 18.05 5.32
N GLY A 37 -3.03 17.64 6.33
CA GLY A 37 -4.14 18.44 6.88
C GLY A 37 -5.38 18.49 6.00
N LEU A 38 -5.55 17.57 5.04
CA LEU A 38 -6.72 17.54 4.15
C LEU A 38 -7.98 17.11 4.92
N PRO A 39 -9.06 17.91 4.89
CA PRO A 39 -10.30 17.55 5.56
C PRO A 39 -10.90 16.24 5.04
N GLY A 40 -11.51 15.44 5.93
CA GLY A 40 -12.21 14.21 5.57
C GLY A 40 -11.30 13.07 5.09
N ARG A 41 -9.98 13.15 5.32
CA ARG A 41 -9.05 12.05 5.05
C ARG A 41 -8.86 11.18 6.29
N ALA A 42 -8.66 9.88 6.08
CA ALA A 42 -8.37 8.92 7.16
C ALA A 42 -7.05 9.26 7.89
N VAL A 43 -6.11 9.87 7.18
CA VAL A 43 -4.83 10.35 7.72
C VAL A 43 -4.80 11.86 7.64
N ALA A 44 -4.96 12.52 8.79
CA ALA A 44 -5.03 13.98 8.84
C ALA A 44 -3.65 14.64 8.71
N THR A 45 -2.60 14.02 9.27
CA THR A 45 -1.24 14.56 9.29
C THR A 45 -0.22 13.45 9.09
N TRP A 46 1.07 13.78 9.13
CA TRP A 46 2.17 12.80 9.08
C TRP A 46 2.53 12.34 10.49
N ASP A 47 2.51 11.04 10.75
CA ASP A 47 2.99 10.46 12.01
C ASP A 47 4.47 10.03 11.87
N GLU A 48 5.38 10.88 12.32
CA GLU A 48 6.83 10.61 12.25
C GLU A 48 7.26 9.39 13.08
N ARG A 49 6.47 8.97 14.05
CA ARG A 49 6.74 7.74 14.81
C ARG A 49 6.60 6.52 13.92
N MET A 50 5.64 6.54 12.99
CA MET A 50 5.39 5.42 12.07
C MET A 50 6.32 5.42 10.86
N ARG A 51 6.69 6.61 10.36
CA ARG A 51 7.73 6.76 9.33
C ARG A 51 8.37 8.15 9.46
N PRO A 52 9.71 8.24 9.39
CA PRO A 52 10.35 9.54 9.30
C PRO A 52 9.88 10.28 8.04
N VAL A 53 9.84 11.59 8.11
CA VAL A 53 9.63 12.40 6.90
C VAL A 53 10.79 12.13 5.93
N PRO A 54 10.52 11.82 4.66
CA PRO A 54 11.58 11.55 3.68
C PRO A 54 12.61 12.69 3.61
N ALA A 55 13.89 12.35 3.47
CA ALA A 55 14.96 13.32 3.44
C ALA A 55 14.72 14.40 2.36
N GLY A 56 14.82 15.67 2.73
CA GLY A 56 14.57 16.82 1.85
C GLY A 56 13.09 17.07 1.53
N ALA A 57 12.17 16.30 2.11
CA ALA A 57 10.73 16.56 1.95
C ALA A 57 10.25 17.72 2.85
N ARG A 58 9.17 18.37 2.43
CA ARG A 58 8.46 19.40 3.18
C ARG A 58 7.02 18.96 3.38
N LEU A 59 6.51 19.11 4.58
CA LEU A 59 5.08 18.99 4.87
C LEU A 59 4.43 20.36 4.68
N LEU A 60 3.32 20.43 3.97
CA LEU A 60 2.60 21.67 3.72
C LEU A 60 1.08 21.44 3.61
N SER A 61 0.33 22.48 3.82
CA SER A 61 -1.11 22.50 3.57
C SER A 61 -1.44 22.60 2.08
N LEU A 62 -2.67 22.30 1.71
CA LEU A 62 -3.14 22.50 0.35
C LEU A 62 -3.09 23.98 -0.06
N ASP A 63 -3.44 24.91 0.85
CA ASP A 63 -3.41 26.34 0.59
C ASP A 63 -1.99 26.85 0.30
N GLU A 64 -0.99 26.35 1.03
CA GLU A 64 0.41 26.63 0.74
C GLU A 64 0.82 26.08 -0.63
N ALA A 65 0.39 24.87 -0.99
CA ALA A 65 0.63 24.31 -2.31
C ALA A 65 -0.01 25.15 -3.43
N LEU A 66 -1.25 25.59 -3.24
CA LEU A 66 -2.00 26.43 -4.19
C LEU A 66 -1.39 27.84 -4.35
N SER A 67 -0.85 28.39 -3.27
CA SER A 67 -0.21 29.71 -3.27
C SER A 67 1.25 29.66 -3.76
N SER A 68 1.83 28.48 -3.86
CA SER A 68 3.21 28.28 -4.29
C SER A 68 3.37 28.58 -5.79
N ARG A 69 4.51 29.18 -6.15
CA ARG A 69 4.95 29.31 -7.55
C ARG A 69 5.77 28.13 -8.04
N THR A 70 5.87 27.07 -7.23
CA THR A 70 6.64 25.88 -7.57
C THR A 70 6.04 25.16 -8.76
N GLN A 71 6.84 24.96 -9.80
CA GLN A 71 6.48 24.09 -10.91
C GLN A 71 6.83 22.67 -10.54
N TYR A 72 5.82 21.85 -10.25
CA TYR A 72 6.02 20.46 -9.88
C TYR A 72 6.29 19.58 -11.11
N ALA A 73 7.24 18.67 -10.98
CA ALA A 73 7.54 17.68 -12.01
C ALA A 73 6.34 16.73 -12.23
N ALA A 74 5.60 16.42 -11.17
CA ALA A 74 4.30 15.78 -11.20
C ALA A 74 3.57 15.97 -9.86
N LEU A 75 2.24 15.81 -9.90
CA LEU A 75 1.37 15.69 -8.75
C LEU A 75 0.99 14.22 -8.57
N VAL A 76 1.12 13.69 -7.37
CA VAL A 76 0.80 12.31 -7.00
C VAL A 76 -0.44 12.32 -6.11
N LEU A 77 -1.51 11.70 -6.58
CA LEU A 77 -2.85 11.73 -6.00
C LEU A 77 -3.30 10.30 -5.70
N HIS A 78 -4.13 10.09 -4.70
CA HIS A 78 -4.49 8.75 -4.21
C HIS A 78 -6.00 8.48 -4.21
N SER A 79 -6.79 9.49 -4.56
CA SER A 79 -8.25 9.38 -4.58
C SER A 79 -8.87 10.31 -5.62
N VAL A 80 -10.14 10.06 -5.95
CA VAL A 80 -10.93 10.96 -6.78
C VAL A 80 -11.08 12.33 -6.10
N THR A 81 -11.16 12.36 -4.77
CA THR A 81 -11.24 13.61 -4.01
C THR A 81 -9.95 14.43 -4.16
N ASP A 82 -8.78 13.79 -4.17
CA ASP A 82 -7.51 14.49 -4.42
C ASP A 82 -7.47 15.11 -5.82
N LEU A 83 -8.09 14.46 -6.82
CA LEU A 83 -8.21 15.06 -8.17
C LEU A 83 -9.01 16.34 -8.14
N LEU A 84 -10.07 16.41 -7.32
CA LEU A 84 -10.89 17.61 -7.15
C LEU A 84 -10.13 18.71 -6.40
N ASP A 85 -9.43 18.36 -5.34
CA ASP A 85 -8.61 19.29 -4.56
C ASP A 85 -7.46 19.86 -5.40
N ALA A 86 -6.85 19.03 -6.24
CA ALA A 86 -5.75 19.41 -7.13
C ALA A 86 -6.19 20.06 -8.45
N LYS A 87 -7.49 20.37 -8.64
CA LYS A 87 -8.02 20.91 -9.92
C LYS A 87 -7.37 22.21 -10.35
N ALA A 88 -7.07 23.09 -9.40
CA ALA A 88 -6.45 24.40 -9.64
C ALA A 88 -4.91 24.32 -9.77
N LEU A 89 -4.29 23.20 -9.43
CA LEU A 89 -2.86 23.00 -9.57
C LEU A 89 -2.54 22.55 -11.00
N ASP A 90 -1.67 23.28 -11.68
CA ASP A 90 -1.19 22.89 -13.00
C ASP A 90 -0.07 21.85 -12.90
N GLY A 91 0.14 21.11 -13.99
CA GLY A 91 1.21 20.13 -14.13
C GLY A 91 0.75 18.69 -14.39
N PRO A 92 1.70 17.81 -14.68
CA PRO A 92 1.45 16.38 -14.89
C PRO A 92 0.86 15.76 -13.63
N LYS A 93 -0.15 14.89 -13.77
CA LYS A 93 -0.80 14.24 -12.63
C LYS A 93 -0.79 12.73 -12.79
N VAL A 94 -0.47 12.05 -11.69
CA VAL A 94 -0.59 10.59 -11.52
C VAL A 94 -1.59 10.33 -10.42
N ILE A 95 -2.65 9.54 -10.70
CA ILE A 95 -3.53 9.00 -9.67
C ILE A 95 -3.15 7.55 -9.40
N VAL A 96 -2.95 7.20 -8.13
CA VAL A 96 -2.63 5.84 -7.68
C VAL A 96 -3.90 5.19 -7.14
N ILE A 97 -4.26 4.05 -7.69
CA ILE A 97 -5.47 3.30 -7.31
C ILE A 97 -5.07 2.24 -6.27
N HIS A 98 -5.50 2.47 -5.02
CA HIS A 98 -5.14 1.64 -3.86
C HIS A 98 -6.16 0.57 -3.50
N ASN A 99 -7.44 0.78 -3.82
CA ASN A 99 -8.54 -0.11 -3.46
C ASN A 99 -9.23 -0.62 -4.71
N THR A 100 -9.87 -1.79 -4.63
CA THR A 100 -10.86 -2.17 -5.63
C THR A 100 -12.06 -1.23 -5.52
N LEU A 101 -12.82 -1.09 -6.60
CA LEU A 101 -14.06 -0.32 -6.59
C LEU A 101 -15.08 -0.97 -5.64
N GLU A 102 -15.22 -2.30 -5.75
CA GLU A 102 -16.11 -3.12 -4.93
C GLU A 102 -15.74 -3.03 -3.44
N GLY A 103 -14.45 -3.13 -3.11
CA GLY A 103 -13.95 -2.99 -1.74
C GLY A 103 -14.17 -1.59 -1.18
N ARG A 104 -14.00 -0.54 -2.00
CA ARG A 104 -14.29 0.83 -1.58
C ARG A 104 -15.77 1.03 -1.28
N VAL A 105 -16.64 0.49 -2.11
CA VAL A 105 -18.09 0.57 -1.93
C VAL A 105 -18.53 -0.21 -0.70
N ALA A 106 -18.00 -1.42 -0.50
CA ALA A 106 -18.26 -2.22 0.69
C ALA A 106 -17.80 -1.51 1.98
N ASP A 107 -16.65 -0.84 1.96
CA ASP A 107 -16.13 -0.08 3.11
C ASP A 107 -16.95 1.18 3.42
N GLN A 108 -17.59 1.78 2.41
CA GLN A 108 -18.42 2.98 2.56
C GLN A 108 -19.92 2.70 2.71
N GLU A 109 -20.35 1.44 2.64
CA GLU A 109 -21.77 1.02 2.64
C GLU A 109 -22.60 1.69 1.53
N ALA A 110 -21.95 2.04 0.40
CA ALA A 110 -22.52 2.82 -0.72
C ALA A 110 -22.62 1.99 -2.01
N ALA A 111 -23.26 0.81 -1.95
CA ALA A 111 -23.28 -0.18 -3.03
C ALA A 111 -23.82 0.34 -4.38
N ASP A 112 -24.77 1.27 -4.36
CA ASP A 112 -25.48 1.70 -5.57
C ASP A 112 -24.66 2.65 -6.47
N ASP A 113 -23.57 3.21 -5.98
CA ASP A 113 -22.78 4.23 -6.69
C ASP A 113 -21.55 3.68 -7.45
N ALA A 114 -21.25 2.38 -7.34
CA ALA A 114 -20.02 1.81 -7.90
C ALA A 114 -19.90 1.99 -9.43
N PRO A 115 -20.89 1.62 -10.26
CA PRO A 115 -20.76 1.79 -11.72
C PRO A 115 -20.62 3.25 -12.13
N ARG A 116 -21.36 4.15 -11.47
CA ARG A 116 -21.29 5.59 -11.70
C ARG A 116 -19.93 6.18 -11.35
N LEU A 117 -19.36 5.74 -10.24
CA LEU A 117 -18.04 6.19 -9.80
C LEU A 117 -16.93 5.76 -10.77
N ALA A 118 -16.98 4.50 -11.25
CA ALA A 118 -16.03 4.00 -12.26
C ALA A 118 -16.15 4.76 -13.57
N GLU A 119 -17.37 4.96 -14.06
CA GLU A 119 -17.62 5.68 -15.31
C GLU A 119 -17.18 7.15 -15.20
N THR A 120 -17.49 7.81 -14.08
CA THR A 120 -17.04 9.18 -13.81
C THR A 120 -15.51 9.29 -13.83
N LEU A 121 -14.81 8.35 -13.19
CA LEU A 121 -13.34 8.32 -13.22
C LEU A 121 -12.83 8.12 -14.65
N LYS A 122 -13.37 7.17 -15.41
CA LYS A 122 -12.98 6.92 -16.82
C LYS A 122 -13.16 8.14 -17.69
N GLN A 123 -14.33 8.78 -17.60
CA GLN A 123 -14.62 10.03 -18.34
C GLN A 123 -13.63 11.13 -17.95
N PHE A 124 -13.37 11.33 -16.65
CA PHE A 124 -12.38 12.29 -16.20
C PHE A 124 -10.99 12.02 -16.77
N LEU A 125 -10.53 10.77 -16.73
CA LEU A 125 -9.23 10.38 -17.27
C LEU A 125 -9.15 10.55 -18.80
N SER A 126 -10.25 10.35 -19.52
CA SER A 126 -10.31 10.57 -20.98
C SER A 126 -10.21 12.04 -21.36
N LEU A 127 -10.83 12.93 -20.58
CA LEU A 127 -10.87 14.38 -20.79
C LEU A 127 -9.62 15.10 -20.28
N THR A 128 -8.82 14.47 -19.43
CA THR A 128 -7.66 15.09 -18.79
C THR A 128 -6.34 14.47 -19.26
N SER A 129 -5.23 15.03 -18.81
CA SER A 129 -3.89 14.42 -19.01
C SER A 129 -3.45 13.53 -17.83
N VAL A 130 -4.33 13.25 -16.87
CA VAL A 130 -4.03 12.42 -15.70
C VAL A 130 -3.69 11.00 -16.14
N ARG A 131 -2.65 10.41 -15.53
CA ARG A 131 -2.28 9.00 -15.67
C ARG A 131 -2.81 8.22 -14.47
N ALA A 132 -3.42 7.09 -14.71
CA ALA A 132 -3.81 6.14 -13.67
C ALA A 132 -2.77 5.04 -13.54
N VAL A 133 -2.33 4.76 -12.31
CA VAL A 133 -1.45 3.66 -11.93
C VAL A 133 -2.18 2.83 -10.88
N ALA A 134 -2.32 1.53 -11.11
CA ALA A 134 -2.95 0.65 -10.12
C ALA A 134 -1.88 -0.16 -9.37
N VAL A 135 -2.07 -0.34 -8.05
CA VAL A 135 -1.12 -1.10 -7.24
C VAL A 135 -1.22 -2.62 -7.46
N SER A 136 -2.22 -3.08 -8.19
CA SER A 136 -2.38 -4.48 -8.59
C SER A 136 -3.25 -4.65 -9.84
N ALA A 137 -3.15 -5.81 -10.48
CA ALA A 137 -4.01 -6.17 -11.60
C ALA A 137 -5.49 -6.30 -11.19
N LEU A 138 -5.78 -6.72 -9.96
CA LEU A 138 -7.14 -6.77 -9.43
C LEU A 138 -7.74 -5.36 -9.41
N LYS A 139 -7.03 -4.39 -8.83
CA LYS A 139 -7.49 -3.00 -8.70
C LYS A 139 -7.62 -2.32 -10.07
N ALA A 140 -6.69 -2.58 -10.99
CA ALA A 140 -6.80 -2.09 -12.36
C ALA A 140 -8.07 -2.58 -13.07
N ARG A 141 -8.37 -3.86 -12.97
CA ARG A 141 -9.58 -4.46 -13.58
C ARG A 141 -10.86 -3.95 -12.92
N SER A 142 -10.92 -3.90 -11.60
CA SER A 142 -12.07 -3.45 -10.83
C SER A 142 -12.54 -2.05 -11.26
N TRP A 143 -11.62 -1.12 -11.43
CA TRP A 143 -11.93 0.23 -11.92
C TRP A 143 -12.03 0.34 -13.44
N GLY A 144 -11.61 -0.69 -14.19
CA GLY A 144 -11.46 -0.63 -15.64
C GLY A 144 -10.52 0.49 -16.10
N VAL A 145 -9.51 0.81 -15.29
CA VAL A 145 -8.47 1.82 -15.50
C VAL A 145 -7.11 1.25 -15.11
N GLY A 146 -6.06 1.92 -15.47
CA GLY A 146 -4.70 1.50 -15.12
C GLY A 146 -3.97 0.93 -16.32
N ASP A 147 -3.38 1.83 -17.08
CA ASP A 147 -2.44 1.46 -18.14
C ASP A 147 -1.13 0.91 -17.55
N GLU A 148 -0.91 1.13 -16.27
CA GLU A 148 0.31 0.74 -15.55
C GLU A 148 -0.05 0.07 -14.22
N ILE A 149 0.55 -1.10 -13.98
CA ILE A 149 0.43 -1.82 -12.71
C ILE A 149 1.76 -1.68 -12.00
N LEU A 150 1.72 -1.12 -10.79
CA LEU A 150 2.91 -0.89 -9.98
C LEU A 150 2.66 -1.36 -8.54
N PRO A 151 3.01 -2.59 -8.20
CA PRO A 151 2.89 -3.11 -6.85
C PRO A 151 3.64 -2.27 -5.81
N PHE A 152 3.23 -2.36 -4.56
CA PHE A 152 3.97 -1.77 -3.44
C PHE A 152 5.42 -2.24 -3.43
N GLY A 153 6.31 -1.36 -2.96
CA GLY A 153 7.69 -1.71 -2.67
C GLY A 153 7.91 -1.91 -1.17
N VAL A 154 8.83 -2.77 -0.84
CA VAL A 154 9.36 -2.89 0.52
C VAL A 154 10.88 -2.98 0.44
N ASP A 155 11.57 -2.39 1.42
CA ASP A 155 13.01 -2.55 1.58
C ASP A 155 13.28 -3.67 2.59
N PRO A 156 13.71 -4.87 2.16
CA PRO A 156 13.92 -5.98 3.08
C PRO A 156 15.04 -5.73 4.10
N ASP A 157 15.94 -4.80 3.81
CA ASP A 157 17.06 -4.46 4.69
C ASP A 157 16.63 -3.48 5.81
N ALA A 158 15.45 -2.87 5.70
CA ALA A 158 14.89 -2.00 6.73
C ALA A 158 14.26 -2.75 7.91
N TYR A 159 14.10 -4.09 7.81
CA TYR A 159 13.43 -4.93 8.81
C TYR A 159 14.42 -5.77 9.60
N LEU A 160 14.09 -6.00 10.88
CA LEU A 160 14.86 -6.85 11.76
C LEU A 160 14.81 -8.30 11.29
N PRO A 161 15.89 -9.08 11.47
CA PRO A 161 15.87 -10.50 11.20
C PRO A 161 14.80 -11.21 12.05
N HIS A 162 14.12 -12.19 11.47
CA HIS A 162 13.14 -13.00 12.18
C HIS A 162 13.80 -13.84 13.26
N SER A 163 13.31 -13.71 14.48
CA SER A 163 13.71 -14.53 15.63
C SER A 163 12.64 -15.57 16.00
N GLY A 164 11.37 -15.22 15.80
CA GLY A 164 10.23 -16.10 16.07
C GLY A 164 10.15 -16.61 17.52
N VAL A 165 10.74 -15.90 18.47
CA VAL A 165 10.83 -16.34 19.88
C VAL A 165 9.47 -16.42 20.58
N LEU A 166 8.51 -15.61 20.12
CA LEU A 166 7.15 -15.64 20.65
C LEU A 166 6.33 -16.66 19.87
N ALA A 167 5.90 -17.72 20.54
CA ALA A 167 4.97 -18.71 19.99
C ALA A 167 3.55 -18.09 19.85
N ARG A 168 3.43 -17.10 19.00
CA ARG A 168 2.20 -16.33 18.73
C ARG A 168 2.13 -15.96 17.25
N GLY A 169 0.92 -15.95 16.70
CA GLY A 169 0.66 -15.32 15.40
C GLY A 169 0.45 -13.83 15.54
N ILE A 170 0.66 -13.07 14.45
CA ILE A 170 0.39 -11.64 14.40
C ILE A 170 -0.44 -11.30 13.16
N ARG A 171 -1.36 -10.36 13.32
CA ARG A 171 -2.09 -9.69 12.23
C ARG A 171 -2.00 -8.18 12.43
N VAL A 172 -1.69 -7.43 11.37
CA VAL A 172 -1.72 -5.97 11.38
C VAL A 172 -2.90 -5.51 10.53
N SER A 173 -3.90 -4.91 11.17
CA SER A 173 -5.11 -4.44 10.49
C SER A 173 -5.81 -3.38 11.31
N ASN A 174 -6.31 -2.33 10.65
CA ASN A 174 -7.19 -1.33 11.23
C ASN A 174 -8.65 -1.68 10.95
N GLN A 175 -9.57 -1.30 11.86
CA GLN A 175 -11.02 -1.44 11.68
C GLN A 175 -11.42 -2.88 11.33
N PHE A 176 -10.87 -3.84 12.04
CA PHE A 176 -10.95 -5.26 11.73
C PHE A 176 -12.40 -5.75 11.61
N ASN A 177 -13.24 -5.47 12.63
CA ASN A 177 -14.64 -5.86 12.61
C ASN A 177 -15.48 -5.08 11.58
N ARG A 178 -15.20 -3.79 11.39
CA ARG A 178 -15.92 -2.99 10.39
C ARG A 178 -15.67 -3.50 8.97
N ARG A 179 -14.46 -3.97 8.69
CA ARG A 179 -14.07 -4.51 7.39
C ARG A 179 -14.24 -6.03 7.28
N ARG A 180 -15.20 -6.59 8.02
CA ARG A 180 -15.39 -8.02 8.23
C ARG A 180 -15.42 -8.84 6.94
N ASN A 181 -16.22 -8.42 5.97
CA ASN A 181 -16.33 -9.11 4.67
C ASN A 181 -15.05 -8.96 3.84
N ILE A 182 -14.45 -7.77 3.82
CA ILE A 182 -13.23 -7.49 3.05
C ILE A 182 -12.07 -8.33 3.56
N LEU A 183 -11.94 -8.45 4.88
CA LEU A 183 -10.81 -9.10 5.55
C LEU A 183 -11.08 -10.57 5.89
N LEU A 184 -12.24 -11.12 5.51
CA LEU A 184 -12.69 -12.47 5.84
C LEU A 184 -12.51 -12.76 7.34
N VAL A 185 -13.08 -11.88 8.18
CA VAL A 185 -12.90 -11.96 9.64
C VAL A 185 -13.50 -13.26 10.19
N ASP A 186 -14.63 -13.74 9.63
CA ASP A 186 -15.24 -15.01 10.04
C ASP A 186 -14.30 -16.19 9.85
N LEU A 187 -13.62 -16.27 8.71
CA LEU A 187 -12.60 -17.29 8.46
C LEU A 187 -11.42 -17.16 9.45
N HIS A 188 -11.01 -15.92 9.73
CA HIS A 188 -9.95 -15.67 10.70
C HIS A 188 -10.36 -16.13 12.11
N GLU A 189 -11.54 -15.78 12.58
CA GLU A 189 -12.04 -16.16 13.90
C GLU A 189 -12.17 -17.68 14.04
N GLN A 190 -12.76 -18.34 13.04
CA GLN A 190 -12.90 -19.79 13.03
C GLN A 190 -11.56 -20.52 13.08
N ALA A 191 -10.55 -19.99 12.41
CA ALA A 191 -9.24 -20.61 12.35
C ALA A 191 -8.36 -20.31 13.57
N PHE A 192 -8.41 -19.08 14.12
CA PHE A 192 -7.36 -18.60 15.02
C PHE A 192 -7.85 -18.11 16.40
N SER A 193 -9.17 -18.06 16.70
CA SER A 193 -9.69 -17.49 17.95
C SER A 193 -9.18 -18.18 19.22
N GLU A 194 -8.87 -19.48 19.14
CA GLU A 194 -8.37 -20.26 20.27
C GLU A 194 -6.83 -20.32 20.33
N LEU A 195 -6.15 -19.69 19.39
CA LEU A 195 -4.70 -19.68 19.31
C LEU A 195 -4.12 -18.36 19.87
N PRO A 196 -2.87 -18.36 20.33
CA PRO A 196 -2.22 -17.15 20.79
C PRO A 196 -1.97 -16.21 19.61
N MET A 197 -2.82 -15.19 19.46
CA MET A 197 -2.75 -14.20 18.42
C MET A 197 -2.51 -12.80 18.99
N THR A 198 -1.87 -11.94 18.20
CA THR A 198 -1.71 -10.50 18.44
C THR A 198 -2.35 -9.76 17.27
N LEU A 199 -3.36 -8.92 17.55
CA LEU A 199 -3.94 -8.00 16.58
C LEU A 199 -3.38 -6.60 16.82
N VAL A 200 -2.69 -6.06 15.81
CA VAL A 200 -2.08 -4.72 15.85
C VAL A 200 -2.86 -3.78 14.93
N GLY A 201 -3.23 -2.61 15.45
CA GLY A 201 -3.92 -1.58 14.67
C GLY A 201 -4.99 -0.84 15.46
N HIS A 202 -5.65 0.11 14.81
CA HIS A 202 -6.74 0.88 15.40
C HIS A 202 -8.06 0.08 15.35
N ASN A 203 -8.33 -0.66 16.44
CA ASN A 203 -9.51 -1.52 16.62
C ASN A 203 -10.08 -1.26 18.03
N SER A 204 -10.72 -0.12 18.22
CA SER A 204 -11.23 0.33 19.53
C SER A 204 -12.33 -0.57 20.11
N ASP A 205 -12.96 -1.38 19.27
CA ASP A 205 -13.99 -2.34 19.58
C ASP A 205 -13.44 -3.75 19.95
N ILE A 206 -12.12 -3.95 19.91
CA ILE A 206 -11.47 -5.23 20.21
C ILE A 206 -10.51 -5.05 21.40
N GLN A 207 -10.87 -5.68 22.52
CA GLN A 207 -10.04 -5.64 23.72
C GLN A 207 -8.66 -6.28 23.47
N GLY A 208 -7.61 -5.62 23.92
CA GLY A 208 -6.22 -6.09 23.76
C GLY A 208 -5.59 -5.78 22.40
N SER A 209 -6.35 -5.19 21.46
CA SER A 209 -5.80 -4.64 20.24
C SER A 209 -5.36 -3.20 20.44
N GLY A 210 -4.28 -2.81 19.76
CA GLY A 210 -3.79 -1.43 19.73
C GLY A 210 -2.76 -1.22 18.65
N PRO A 211 -2.52 0.01 18.21
CA PRO A 211 -1.49 0.30 17.22
C PRO A 211 -0.08 0.04 17.79
N ALA A 212 0.87 -0.26 16.93
CA ALA A 212 2.28 -0.20 17.32
C ALA A 212 2.61 1.22 17.80
N ARG A 213 3.48 1.34 18.81
CA ARG A 213 3.90 2.63 19.37
C ARG A 213 4.60 3.50 18.35
N ASP A 214 5.42 2.85 17.53
CA ASP A 214 6.21 3.44 16.46
C ASP A 214 6.66 2.36 15.46
N TRP A 215 7.35 2.76 14.42
CA TRP A 215 7.85 1.83 13.40
C TRP A 215 8.90 0.85 13.93
N ALA A 216 9.72 1.25 14.89
CA ALA A 216 10.69 0.34 15.52
C ALA A 216 9.97 -0.78 16.27
N HIS A 217 8.93 -0.45 17.03
CA HIS A 217 8.08 -1.43 17.72
C HIS A 217 7.34 -2.35 16.73
N LEU A 218 6.83 -1.82 15.61
CA LEU A 218 6.21 -2.68 14.58
C LEU A 218 7.23 -3.69 14.01
N LYS A 219 8.46 -3.24 13.73
CA LYS A 219 9.53 -4.13 13.25
C LYS A 219 9.90 -5.19 14.28
N GLU A 220 9.94 -4.82 15.56
CA GLU A 220 10.17 -5.77 16.66
C GLU A 220 9.05 -6.81 16.74
N LEU A 221 7.79 -6.39 16.69
CA LEU A 221 6.64 -7.31 16.65
C LEU A 221 6.74 -8.28 15.48
N LEU A 222 7.03 -7.76 14.27
CA LEU A 222 7.21 -8.60 13.09
C LEU A 222 8.42 -9.53 13.20
N SER A 223 9.48 -9.15 13.90
CA SER A 223 10.65 -10.03 14.12
C SER A 223 10.40 -11.14 15.12
N THR A 224 9.63 -10.87 16.19
CA THR A 224 9.52 -11.76 17.35
C THR A 224 8.41 -12.79 17.24
N HIS A 225 7.32 -12.49 16.52
CA HIS A 225 6.19 -13.41 16.34
C HIS A 225 6.55 -14.58 15.41
N ARG A 226 5.79 -15.66 15.52
CA ARG A 226 6.06 -16.93 14.83
C ARG A 226 5.57 -16.96 13.39
N PHE A 227 4.43 -16.34 13.11
CA PHE A 227 3.83 -16.24 11.77
C PHE A 227 2.93 -15.01 11.64
N TYR A 228 2.67 -14.60 10.42
CA TYR A 228 1.75 -13.51 10.08
C TYR A 228 0.47 -14.08 9.49
N VAL A 229 -0.68 -13.42 9.71
CA VAL A 229 -1.97 -13.79 9.08
C VAL A 229 -2.46 -12.68 8.17
N HIS A 230 -2.80 -13.04 6.93
CA HIS A 230 -3.49 -12.18 5.99
C HIS A 230 -4.61 -12.95 5.28
N THR A 231 -5.85 -12.57 5.52
CA THR A 231 -7.02 -13.06 4.79
C THR A 231 -7.73 -11.91 4.13
N ALA A 232 -8.21 -12.09 2.89
CA ALA A 232 -8.94 -11.09 2.14
C ALA A 232 -9.90 -11.73 1.14
N ASP A 233 -11.05 -11.09 0.92
CA ASP A 233 -12.00 -11.51 -0.10
C ASP A 233 -11.41 -11.28 -1.51
N PRO A 234 -11.42 -12.28 -2.41
CA PRO A 234 -10.80 -12.20 -3.72
C PRO A 234 -11.38 -11.16 -4.67
N GLN A 235 -12.57 -10.65 -4.40
CA GLN A 235 -13.21 -9.61 -5.21
C GLN A 235 -12.99 -8.21 -4.60
N LEU A 236 -12.91 -8.13 -3.26
CA LEU A 236 -12.91 -6.87 -2.54
C LEU A 236 -11.51 -6.33 -2.26
N GLU A 237 -10.50 -7.20 -2.10
CA GLU A 237 -9.13 -6.77 -1.76
C GLU A 237 -8.09 -7.75 -2.34
N ASP A 238 -6.82 -7.35 -2.37
CA ASP A 238 -5.71 -8.24 -2.76
C ASP A 238 -5.36 -9.25 -1.67
N GLY A 239 -4.82 -10.40 -2.08
CA GLY A 239 -4.27 -11.42 -1.19
C GLY A 239 -2.95 -11.01 -0.53
N TYR A 240 -2.65 -9.72 -0.51
CA TYR A 240 -1.54 -9.10 0.20
C TYR A 240 -1.78 -7.59 0.40
N ASN A 241 -1.15 -7.02 1.39
CA ASN A 241 -1.09 -5.58 1.63
C ASN A 241 0.33 -5.19 2.06
N MET A 242 0.56 -3.91 2.33
CA MET A 242 1.89 -3.45 2.76
C MET A 242 2.37 -4.17 4.01
N ALA A 243 1.51 -4.34 5.03
CA ALA A 243 1.89 -4.99 6.28
C ALA A 243 2.27 -6.47 6.09
N SER A 244 1.60 -7.20 5.19
CA SER A 244 1.98 -8.57 4.85
C SER A 244 3.32 -8.64 4.10
N LEU A 245 3.61 -7.68 3.23
CA LEU A 245 4.92 -7.59 2.57
C LEU A 245 6.02 -7.21 3.57
N GLU A 246 5.74 -6.34 4.54
CA GLU A 246 6.65 -6.01 5.64
C GLU A 246 6.93 -7.22 6.54
N ALA A 247 5.90 -8.03 6.83
CA ALA A 247 6.06 -9.29 7.54
C ALA A 247 6.95 -10.27 6.78
N MET A 248 6.71 -10.45 5.48
CA MET A 248 7.57 -11.27 4.62
C MET A 248 9.00 -10.73 4.54
N ALA A 249 9.18 -9.41 4.51
CA ALA A 249 10.49 -8.76 4.51
C ALA A 249 11.26 -8.99 5.83
N SER A 250 10.55 -9.05 6.95
CA SER A 250 11.10 -9.44 8.25
C SER A 250 11.44 -10.93 8.33
N GLY A 251 10.92 -11.75 7.43
CA GLY A 251 11.12 -13.20 7.39
C GLY A 251 10.05 -13.99 8.16
N LEU A 252 8.81 -13.47 8.27
CA LEU A 252 7.69 -14.25 8.79
C LEU A 252 7.06 -15.07 7.67
N PRO A 253 6.75 -16.35 7.91
CA PRO A 253 5.83 -17.09 7.05
C PRO A 253 4.42 -16.54 7.19
N VAL A 254 3.67 -16.54 6.09
CA VAL A 254 2.32 -15.97 6.07
C VAL A 254 1.28 -17.07 5.91
N LEU A 255 0.25 -17.05 6.76
CA LEU A 255 -0.97 -17.86 6.62
C LEU A 255 -2.08 -17.00 6.01
N GLY A 256 -2.85 -17.57 5.08
CA GLY A 256 -3.97 -16.87 4.46
C GLY A 256 -4.93 -17.79 3.73
N ASN A 257 -6.00 -17.20 3.20
CA ASN A 257 -6.90 -17.91 2.29
C ASN A 257 -6.27 -18.07 0.90
N VAL A 258 -6.77 -19.02 0.12
CA VAL A 258 -6.40 -19.14 -1.29
C VAL A 258 -6.88 -17.90 -2.03
N HIS A 259 -5.95 -17.18 -2.64
CA HIS A 259 -6.23 -15.91 -3.28
C HIS A 259 -5.44 -15.75 -4.58
N PRO A 260 -6.06 -15.26 -5.71
CA PRO A 260 -5.39 -15.18 -7.02
C PRO A 260 -4.18 -14.25 -7.04
N SER A 261 -4.16 -13.19 -6.22
CA SER A 261 -3.04 -12.23 -6.16
C SER A 261 -2.05 -12.53 -5.03
N SER A 262 -2.24 -13.58 -4.24
CA SER A 262 -1.34 -13.91 -3.12
C SER A 262 0.10 -14.13 -3.61
N PRO A 263 1.10 -13.50 -2.98
CA PRO A 263 2.50 -13.76 -3.27
C PRO A 263 3.02 -15.04 -2.61
N ILE A 264 2.23 -15.65 -1.73
CA ILE A 264 2.63 -16.79 -0.92
C ILE A 264 2.73 -18.04 -1.81
N VAL A 265 3.87 -18.70 -1.77
CA VAL A 265 4.07 -20.00 -2.38
C VAL A 265 3.69 -21.06 -1.34
N ASN A 266 2.50 -21.67 -1.53
CA ASN A 266 1.92 -22.62 -0.56
C ASN A 266 2.90 -23.76 -0.21
N GLY A 267 3.11 -24.01 1.07
CA GLY A 267 4.05 -25.01 1.60
C GLY A 267 5.53 -24.60 1.52
N LYS A 268 5.85 -23.40 0.97
CA LYS A 268 7.25 -22.91 0.84
C LYS A 268 7.48 -21.60 1.58
N SER A 269 6.66 -20.58 1.37
CA SER A 269 6.79 -19.27 2.03
C SER A 269 5.66 -18.99 3.02
N GLY A 270 4.84 -19.97 3.29
CA GLY A 270 3.67 -19.91 4.15
C GLY A 270 2.66 -20.97 3.72
N PHE A 271 1.43 -20.85 4.22
CA PHE A 271 0.37 -21.78 3.87
C PHE A 271 -0.91 -21.05 3.49
N LEU A 272 -1.65 -21.62 2.52
CA LEU A 272 -2.92 -21.11 2.05
C LEU A 272 -4.00 -22.19 2.16
N SER A 273 -5.16 -21.83 2.73
CA SER A 273 -6.34 -22.67 2.76
C SER A 273 -7.62 -21.84 2.89
N ASN A 274 -8.71 -22.30 2.29
CA ASN A 274 -10.06 -21.76 2.53
C ASN A 274 -10.81 -22.56 3.62
N ASP A 275 -10.20 -23.64 4.13
CA ASP A 275 -10.70 -24.44 5.24
C ASP A 275 -10.11 -23.89 6.56
N PRO A 276 -10.92 -23.39 7.51
CA PRO A 276 -10.45 -22.86 8.78
C PRO A 276 -9.75 -23.91 9.62
N GLU A 277 -10.16 -25.17 9.61
CA GLU A 277 -9.51 -26.26 10.33
C GLU A 277 -8.11 -26.53 9.78
N GLN A 278 -7.94 -26.45 8.47
CA GLN A 278 -6.61 -26.60 7.88
C GLN A 278 -5.69 -25.41 8.22
N LEU A 279 -6.24 -24.16 8.23
CA LEU A 279 -5.47 -23.00 8.67
C LEU A 279 -5.07 -23.12 10.14
N ARG A 280 -5.96 -23.62 11.00
CA ARG A 280 -5.67 -23.90 12.42
C ARG A 280 -4.51 -24.87 12.55
N ARG A 281 -4.57 -26.03 11.87
CA ARG A 281 -3.48 -27.02 11.87
C ARG A 281 -2.14 -26.45 11.42
N TYR A 282 -2.13 -25.61 10.39
CA TYR A 282 -0.90 -24.92 9.94
C TYR A 282 -0.38 -23.95 10.99
N ALA A 283 -1.26 -23.20 11.65
CA ALA A 283 -0.86 -22.29 12.73
C ALA A 283 -0.28 -23.05 13.93
N GLU A 284 -0.93 -24.12 14.38
CA GLU A 284 -0.44 -25.00 15.46
C GLU A 284 0.94 -25.60 15.12
N GLN A 285 1.12 -26.04 13.88
CA GLN A 285 2.40 -26.54 13.41
C GLN A 285 3.50 -25.47 13.51
N LEU A 286 3.22 -24.24 13.08
CA LEU A 286 4.18 -23.13 13.18
C LEU A 286 4.41 -22.68 14.63
N LEU A 287 3.41 -22.76 15.49
CA LEU A 287 3.58 -22.49 16.92
C LEU A 287 4.49 -23.51 17.59
N GLY A 288 4.37 -24.79 17.22
CA GLY A 288 5.16 -25.90 17.79
C GLY A 288 6.56 -26.05 17.19
N ASP A 289 6.76 -25.62 15.93
CA ASP A 289 8.01 -25.83 15.18
C ASP A 289 8.64 -24.49 14.73
N PRO A 290 9.55 -23.91 15.55
CA PRO A 290 10.25 -22.68 15.21
C PRO A 290 11.19 -22.82 13.99
N GLU A 291 11.73 -24.01 13.73
CA GLU A 291 12.63 -24.24 12.61
C GLU A 291 11.84 -24.23 11.29
N LEU A 292 10.66 -24.83 11.27
CA LEU A 292 9.74 -24.74 10.13
C LEU A 292 9.37 -23.28 9.87
N ALA A 293 8.99 -22.54 10.90
CA ALA A 293 8.64 -21.12 10.76
C ALA A 293 9.81 -20.32 10.19
N ALA A 294 11.02 -20.51 10.70
CA ALA A 294 12.22 -19.83 10.19
C ALA A 294 12.53 -20.19 8.73
N ARG A 295 12.40 -21.46 8.35
CA ARG A 295 12.64 -21.93 6.98
C ARG A 295 11.63 -21.34 5.98
N LEU A 296 10.33 -21.39 6.31
CA LEU A 296 9.29 -20.80 5.47
C LEU A 296 9.41 -19.27 5.41
N GLY A 297 9.77 -18.64 6.52
CA GLY A 297 10.00 -17.21 6.60
C GLY A 297 11.18 -16.73 5.76
N ALA A 298 12.27 -17.49 5.73
CA ALA A 298 13.40 -17.20 4.85
C ALA A 298 13.00 -17.24 3.37
N GLU A 299 12.11 -18.16 2.99
CA GLU A 299 11.55 -18.20 1.65
C GLU A 299 10.59 -17.02 1.39
N ALA A 300 9.76 -16.64 2.37
CA ALA A 300 8.90 -15.46 2.27
C ALA A 300 9.74 -14.19 2.00
N LYS A 301 10.87 -14.02 2.70
CA LYS A 301 11.81 -12.93 2.47
C LYS A 301 12.41 -12.95 1.06
N ARG A 302 12.74 -14.14 0.53
CA ARG A 302 13.21 -14.28 -0.86
C ARG A 302 12.15 -13.85 -1.88
N VAL A 303 10.91 -14.30 -1.68
CA VAL A 303 9.78 -13.93 -2.57
C VAL A 303 9.58 -12.42 -2.58
N VAL A 304 9.51 -11.77 -1.43
CA VAL A 304 9.28 -10.32 -1.37
C VAL A 304 10.45 -9.53 -1.94
N THR A 305 11.68 -9.98 -1.68
CA THR A 305 12.90 -9.35 -2.24
C THR A 305 12.91 -9.42 -3.77
N ALA A 306 12.51 -10.55 -4.34
CA ALA A 306 12.49 -10.73 -5.79
C ALA A 306 11.37 -9.96 -6.49
N ARG A 307 10.17 -9.87 -5.87
CA ARG A 307 8.96 -9.37 -6.55
C ARG A 307 8.53 -7.98 -6.14
N PHE A 308 8.87 -7.54 -4.92
CA PHE A 308 8.34 -6.32 -4.30
C PHE A 308 9.43 -5.39 -3.76
N HIS A 309 10.66 -5.53 -4.25
CA HIS A 309 11.75 -4.67 -3.76
C HIS A 309 11.49 -3.19 -4.08
N VAL A 310 11.69 -2.31 -3.10
CA VAL A 310 11.44 -0.86 -3.23
C VAL A 310 12.19 -0.21 -4.40
N ARG A 311 13.35 -0.75 -4.83
CA ARG A 311 14.08 -0.26 -6.00
C ARG A 311 13.29 -0.44 -7.30
N ALA A 312 12.58 -1.58 -7.45
CA ALA A 312 11.71 -1.84 -8.60
C ALA A 312 10.50 -0.89 -8.59
N PHE A 313 9.87 -0.71 -7.43
CA PHE A 313 8.81 0.29 -7.25
C PHE A 313 9.26 1.68 -7.66
N ARG A 314 10.40 2.17 -7.14
CA ARG A 314 10.94 3.50 -7.47
C ARG A 314 11.25 3.64 -8.96
N ALA A 315 11.79 2.61 -9.60
CA ALA A 315 12.05 2.62 -11.05
C ALA A 315 10.76 2.70 -11.86
N GLY A 316 9.76 1.90 -11.52
CA GLY A 316 8.44 1.93 -12.16
C GLY A 316 7.73 3.26 -11.94
N PHE A 317 7.79 3.81 -10.74
CA PHE A 317 7.13 5.09 -10.45
C PHE A 317 7.79 6.27 -11.17
N ARG A 318 9.13 6.28 -11.33
CA ARG A 318 9.81 7.24 -12.22
C ARG A 318 9.30 7.16 -13.65
N GLN A 319 9.08 5.94 -14.16
CA GLN A 319 8.52 5.75 -15.50
C GLN A 319 7.08 6.27 -15.60
N ALA A 320 6.25 6.04 -14.58
CA ALA A 320 4.87 6.57 -14.51
C ALA A 320 4.86 8.10 -14.53
N ILE A 321 5.75 8.76 -13.77
CA ILE A 321 5.94 10.21 -13.79
C ILE A 321 6.33 10.69 -15.21
N ALA A 322 7.31 10.06 -15.84
CA ALA A 322 7.75 10.41 -17.20
C ALA A 322 6.61 10.27 -18.23
N ASN A 323 5.79 9.23 -18.10
CA ASN A 323 4.61 9.02 -18.93
C ASN A 323 3.54 10.10 -18.70
N ALA A 324 3.30 10.51 -17.46
CA ALA A 324 2.39 11.61 -17.13
C ALA A 324 2.87 12.94 -17.73
N GLN A 325 4.17 13.24 -17.61
CA GLN A 325 4.78 14.42 -18.22
C GLN A 325 4.62 14.44 -19.75
N LYS A 326 4.86 13.30 -20.40
CA LYS A 326 4.69 13.17 -21.85
C LYS A 326 3.24 13.39 -22.29
N ARG A 327 2.28 12.82 -21.54
CA ARG A 327 0.84 12.99 -21.80
C ARG A 327 0.40 14.45 -21.61
N HIS A 328 0.87 15.10 -20.54
CA HIS A 328 0.59 16.49 -20.25
C HIS A 328 1.08 17.42 -21.36
N ARG A 329 2.35 17.28 -21.79
CA ARG A 329 2.93 18.06 -22.91
C ARG A 329 2.16 17.87 -24.22
N LYS A 330 1.80 16.65 -24.57
CA LYS A 330 1.01 16.39 -25.81
C LYS A 330 -0.35 17.08 -25.77
N LYS A 331 -1.01 17.12 -24.60
CA LYS A 331 -2.29 17.80 -24.45
C LYS A 331 -2.14 19.32 -24.59
N ALA A 332 -1.13 19.92 -23.96
CA ALA A 332 -0.83 21.35 -24.09
C ALA A 332 -0.54 21.75 -25.55
N GLN A 333 0.25 20.96 -26.29
CA GLN A 333 0.53 21.21 -27.71
C GLN A 333 -0.72 21.14 -28.59
N ARG A 334 -1.62 20.19 -28.34
CA ARG A 334 -2.90 20.09 -29.08
C ARG A 334 -3.81 21.30 -28.81
N ALA A 335 -3.84 21.80 -27.59
CA ALA A 335 -4.63 22.97 -27.22
C ALA A 335 -4.08 24.26 -27.87
N LEU A 336 -2.78 24.37 -28.09
CA LEU A 336 -2.15 25.51 -28.79
C LEU A 336 -2.33 25.42 -30.30
N GLY A 337 -2.31 24.25 -30.89
CA GLY A 337 -2.49 24.04 -32.34
C GLY A 337 -3.94 24.08 -32.81
N ALA A 338 -4.90 24.10 -31.87
CA ALA A 338 -6.34 24.24 -32.15
C ALA A 338 -6.87 25.71 -32.07
N ARG A 339 -5.99 26.65 -31.72
CA ARG A 339 -6.24 28.09 -31.73
C ARG A 339 -5.65 28.74 -33.00
#